data_d91fb82b8e7335d270dc69f19e88a4a2
#
_entry.id   d91fb82b8e7335d270dc69f19e88a4a2
#
_cell.length_a   1.000
_cell.length_b   1.000
_cell.length_c   1.000
_cell.angle_alpha   90.00
_cell.angle_beta   90.00
_cell.angle_gamma   90.00
#
_symmetry.space_group_name_H-M   'P 1'
#
loop_
_entity.id
_entity.type
_entity.pdbx_description
1 polymer ?
#
loop_
_entity_poly.entity_id
_entity_poly.type
_entity_poly.pdbx_seq_one_letter_code
_entity_poly.pdbx_strand_id
1 'polypeptide(L)'
;MLGTSPFIGAGQFGTKAFEYRIRFFHNEHAMTQLFIASARHGVNAVQLIVYEPLVRALMAAMTETGEEFFIAATIPSGRNFERDLDLIRPLKPAIIAVHALSCDALDPRIEGWIGEIRALGASPAAATHYPGATIEELDDAGLDLEVYLAPVNPVGYAMEPDYESTLKALETTDKQIIAIKPLAAGHLKPTQSLFTFIYKYADSVSVGITSEAEMEETYAVARDALI
;
A
#
# COMPACT_ATOMS: atom_id res chain seq x y z
N MET A 1 2.30 -1.46 -8.19
CA MET A 1 3.32 -1.94 -7.22
C MET A 1 2.86 -3.21 -6.52
N LEU A 2 3.80 -4.02 -6.04
CA LEU A 2 3.51 -5.21 -5.22
C LEU A 2 3.04 -4.79 -3.81
N GLY A 3 1.84 -5.21 -3.42
CA GLY A 3 1.27 -4.95 -2.08
C GLY A 3 1.57 -6.09 -1.11
N THR A 4 2.01 -5.79 0.10
CA THR A 4 2.44 -6.78 1.09
C THR A 4 1.36 -7.19 2.10
N SER A 5 0.12 -6.74 1.95
CA SER A 5 -0.99 -7.14 2.83
C SER A 5 -1.17 -8.66 2.97
N PRO A 6 -1.01 -9.49 1.91
CA PRO A 6 -1.05 -10.94 2.05
C PRO A 6 0.07 -11.49 2.94
N PHE A 7 1.25 -10.86 2.91
CA PHE A 7 2.41 -11.38 3.65
C PHE A 7 2.25 -11.33 5.17
N ILE A 8 1.42 -10.41 5.66
CA ILE A 8 1.08 -10.33 7.08
C ILE A 8 -0.20 -11.09 7.45
N GLY A 9 -0.88 -11.67 6.45
CA GLY A 9 -2.20 -12.26 6.64
C GLY A 9 -3.22 -11.22 7.11
N ALA A 10 -3.33 -10.09 6.39
CA ALA A 10 -4.26 -9.02 6.76
C ALA A 10 -5.70 -9.51 6.86
N GLY A 11 -6.46 -9.00 7.84
CA GLY A 11 -7.81 -9.48 8.18
C GLY A 11 -8.82 -9.41 7.02
N GLN A 12 -8.59 -8.55 6.03
CA GLN A 12 -9.43 -8.45 4.83
C GLN A 12 -9.52 -9.76 4.02
N PHE A 13 -8.56 -10.69 4.16
CA PHE A 13 -8.55 -11.97 3.46
C PHE A 13 -9.41 -13.05 4.15
N GLY A 14 -10.09 -12.72 5.26
CA GLY A 14 -10.99 -13.63 5.95
C GLY A 14 -10.30 -14.94 6.34
N THR A 15 -10.86 -16.08 5.91
CA THR A 15 -10.32 -17.41 6.23
C THR A 15 -8.93 -17.67 5.65
N LYS A 16 -8.56 -17.03 4.54
CA LYS A 16 -7.23 -17.15 3.93
C LYS A 16 -6.14 -16.37 4.68
N ALA A 17 -6.52 -15.45 5.57
CA ALA A 17 -5.55 -14.63 6.31
C ALA A 17 -4.57 -15.49 7.12
N PHE A 18 -5.05 -16.54 7.77
CA PHE A 18 -4.21 -17.45 8.54
C PHE A 18 -3.24 -18.25 7.65
N GLU A 19 -3.73 -18.76 6.51
CA GLU A 19 -2.90 -19.49 5.52
C GLU A 19 -1.80 -18.60 4.98
N TYR A 20 -2.13 -17.37 4.58
CA TYR A 20 -1.17 -16.37 4.07
C TYR A 20 -0.13 -16.02 5.13
N ARG A 21 -0.54 -15.84 6.38
CA ARG A 21 0.38 -15.56 7.48
C ARG A 21 1.39 -16.69 7.70
N ILE A 22 0.95 -17.94 7.68
CA ILE A 22 1.84 -19.11 7.81
C ILE A 22 2.78 -19.20 6.61
N ARG A 23 2.26 -18.99 5.40
CA ARG A 23 3.02 -19.11 4.17
C ARG A 23 4.12 -18.05 4.03
N PHE A 24 3.87 -16.83 4.52
CA PHE A 24 4.74 -15.67 4.27
C PHE A 24 5.37 -15.10 5.54
N PHE A 25 4.59 -14.68 6.53
CA PHE A 25 5.10 -13.89 7.66
C PHE A 25 6.21 -14.60 8.45
N HIS A 26 6.14 -15.93 8.52
CA HIS A 26 7.15 -16.77 9.16
C HIS A 26 8.12 -17.43 8.16
N ASN A 27 8.09 -17.01 6.90
CA ASN A 27 8.93 -17.54 5.84
C ASN A 27 9.50 -16.40 4.99
N GLU A 28 10.56 -15.78 5.49
CA GLU A 28 11.24 -14.65 4.83
C GLU A 28 11.69 -15.03 3.42
N HIS A 29 12.17 -16.26 3.21
CA HIS A 29 12.59 -16.72 1.90
C HIS A 29 11.44 -16.68 0.87
N ALA A 30 10.23 -17.10 1.24
CA ALA A 30 9.07 -17.04 0.34
C ALA A 30 8.73 -15.59 -0.05
N MET A 31 8.82 -14.63 0.88
CA MET A 31 8.62 -13.21 0.60
C MET A 31 9.74 -12.65 -0.29
N THR A 32 11.00 -13.00 0.00
CA THR A 32 12.16 -12.60 -0.80
C THR A 32 12.00 -13.04 -2.26
N GLN A 33 11.61 -14.30 -2.50
CA GLN A 33 11.40 -14.81 -3.87
C GLN A 33 10.28 -14.08 -4.62
N LEU A 34 9.20 -13.63 -3.92
CA LEU A 34 8.16 -12.82 -4.55
C LEU A 34 8.62 -11.39 -4.88
N PHE A 35 9.45 -10.76 -4.06
CA PHE A 35 10.07 -9.47 -4.41
C PHE A 35 10.98 -9.61 -5.62
N ILE A 36 11.82 -10.64 -5.68
CA ILE A 36 12.70 -10.93 -6.82
C ILE A 36 11.88 -11.18 -8.08
N ALA A 37 10.84 -12.02 -8.00
CA ALA A 37 9.95 -12.29 -9.12
C ALA A 37 9.28 -10.99 -9.62
N SER A 38 8.80 -10.13 -8.71
CA SER A 38 8.21 -8.85 -9.08
C SER A 38 9.17 -7.97 -9.89
N ALA A 39 10.42 -7.85 -9.46
CA ALA A 39 11.45 -7.12 -10.19
C ALA A 39 11.72 -7.73 -11.57
N ARG A 40 11.81 -9.07 -11.67
CA ARG A 40 11.98 -9.78 -12.95
C ARG A 40 10.83 -9.55 -13.92
N HIS A 41 9.60 -9.41 -13.42
CA HIS A 41 8.43 -9.00 -14.20
C HIS A 41 8.35 -7.50 -14.48
N GLY A 42 9.40 -6.73 -14.15
CA GLY A 42 9.55 -5.30 -14.43
C GLY A 42 8.73 -4.41 -13.48
N VAL A 43 8.41 -4.90 -12.26
CA VAL A 43 7.77 -4.12 -11.21
C VAL A 43 8.66 -4.14 -9.97
N ASN A 44 9.55 -3.16 -9.88
CA ASN A 44 10.43 -2.89 -8.74
C ASN A 44 9.85 -1.82 -7.81
N ALA A 45 8.53 -1.76 -7.67
CA ALA A 45 7.82 -0.89 -6.75
C ALA A 45 7.01 -1.71 -5.75
N VAL A 46 7.09 -1.36 -4.45
CA VAL A 46 6.44 -2.10 -3.37
C VAL A 46 5.68 -1.16 -2.42
N GLN A 47 4.46 -1.56 -2.04
CA GLN A 47 3.77 -1.02 -0.88
C GLN A 47 4.09 -1.95 0.30
N LEU A 48 4.97 -1.49 1.18
CA LEU A 48 5.54 -2.25 2.29
C LEU A 48 4.83 -1.93 3.60
N ILE A 49 4.14 -2.90 4.21
CA ILE A 49 3.68 -2.75 5.59
C ILE A 49 4.88 -3.05 6.51
N VAL A 50 5.21 -2.11 7.38
CA VAL A 50 6.45 -2.14 8.16
C VAL A 50 6.39 -3.18 9.27
N TYR A 51 6.92 -4.35 8.98
CA TYR A 51 7.23 -5.41 9.93
C TYR A 51 8.63 -5.95 9.64
N GLU A 52 9.36 -6.26 10.70
CA GLU A 52 10.76 -6.68 10.59
C GLU A 52 11.01 -7.84 9.61
N PRO A 53 10.19 -8.93 9.55
CA PRO A 53 10.38 -9.98 8.55
C PRO A 53 10.23 -9.49 7.10
N LEU A 54 9.30 -8.56 6.84
CA LEU A 54 9.07 -8.01 5.51
C LEU A 54 10.22 -7.09 5.08
N VAL A 55 10.72 -6.28 6.02
CA VAL A 55 11.89 -5.41 5.79
C VAL A 55 13.12 -6.26 5.45
N ARG A 56 13.39 -7.30 6.23
CA ARG A 56 14.52 -8.22 5.96
C ARG A 56 14.37 -8.94 4.62
N ALA A 57 13.18 -9.42 4.28
CA ALA A 57 12.92 -10.08 3.01
C ALA A 57 13.14 -9.14 1.80
N LEU A 58 12.73 -7.89 1.91
CA LEU A 58 12.95 -6.90 0.85
C LEU A 58 14.44 -6.54 0.73
N MET A 59 15.14 -6.33 1.85
CA MET A 59 16.59 -6.10 1.85
C MET A 59 17.36 -7.26 1.21
N ALA A 60 16.97 -8.51 1.51
CA ALA A 60 17.55 -9.69 0.90
C ALA A 60 17.32 -9.72 -0.62
N ALA A 61 16.10 -9.39 -1.08
CA ALA A 61 15.80 -9.31 -2.51
C ALA A 61 16.64 -8.24 -3.22
N MET A 62 16.74 -7.04 -2.64
CA MET A 62 17.59 -5.96 -3.18
C MET A 62 19.07 -6.38 -3.25
N THR A 63 19.55 -7.07 -2.22
CA THR A 63 20.94 -7.56 -2.19
C THR A 63 21.18 -8.63 -3.25
N GLU A 64 20.25 -9.58 -3.42
CA GLU A 64 20.38 -10.70 -4.37
C GLU A 64 20.27 -10.25 -5.83
N THR A 65 19.40 -9.28 -6.10
CA THR A 65 19.15 -8.79 -7.47
C THR A 65 20.06 -7.63 -7.87
N GLY A 66 20.56 -6.85 -6.89
CA GLY A 66 21.21 -5.56 -7.15
C GLY A 66 20.24 -4.45 -7.57
N GLU A 67 18.93 -4.72 -7.56
CA GLU A 67 17.89 -3.76 -7.97
C GLU A 67 17.49 -2.84 -6.82
N GLU A 68 17.28 -1.57 -7.13
CA GLU A 68 16.62 -0.61 -6.24
C GLU A 68 15.10 -0.71 -6.38
N PHE A 69 14.39 -0.65 -5.24
CA PHE A 69 12.94 -0.64 -5.23
C PHE A 69 12.40 0.74 -4.89
N PHE A 70 11.37 1.18 -5.61
CA PHE A 70 10.53 2.28 -5.16
C PHE A 70 9.64 1.78 -4.00
N ILE A 71 9.78 2.39 -2.82
CA ILE A 71 9.14 1.91 -1.61
C ILE A 71 8.14 2.93 -1.10
N ALA A 72 6.85 2.56 -1.08
CA ALA A 72 5.79 3.22 -0.32
C ALA A 72 5.54 2.41 0.96
N ALA A 73 6.12 2.86 2.08
CA ALA A 73 6.01 2.16 3.36
C ALA A 73 4.76 2.60 4.12
N THR A 74 4.12 1.70 4.87
CA THR A 74 3.05 2.03 5.82
C THR A 74 3.45 1.58 7.21
N ILE A 75 3.53 2.53 8.15
CA ILE A 75 3.85 2.24 9.57
C ILE A 75 2.57 1.84 10.29
N PRO A 76 2.47 0.61 10.86
CA PRO A 76 1.26 0.14 11.52
C PRO A 76 0.91 0.94 12.77
N SER A 77 -0.40 1.17 13.01
CA SER A 77 -0.89 1.76 14.26
C SER A 77 -0.63 0.88 15.47
N GLY A 78 -0.58 1.49 16.65
CA GLY A 78 -0.43 0.79 17.93
C GLY A 78 0.99 0.28 18.20
N ARG A 79 1.97 0.71 17.41
CA ARG A 79 3.40 0.41 17.57
C ARG A 79 4.18 1.69 17.88
N ASN A 80 5.47 1.55 18.21
CA ASN A 80 6.35 2.70 18.35
C ASN A 80 6.74 3.20 16.95
N PHE A 81 6.29 4.40 16.60
CA PHE A 81 6.43 4.98 15.28
C PHE A 81 7.90 5.25 14.93
N GLU A 82 8.65 5.82 15.85
CA GLU A 82 10.06 6.18 15.67
C GLU A 82 10.92 4.92 15.44
N ARG A 83 10.66 3.86 16.21
CA ARG A 83 11.33 2.57 16.04
C ARG A 83 11.07 1.98 14.64
N ASP A 84 9.84 2.05 14.17
CA ASP A 84 9.47 1.51 12.85
C ASP A 84 10.04 2.41 11.72
N LEU A 85 10.16 3.74 11.93
CA LEU A 85 10.92 4.62 11.04
C LEU A 85 12.42 4.23 10.98
N ASP A 86 13.04 3.98 12.12
CA ASP A 86 14.46 3.56 12.16
C ASP A 86 14.66 2.21 11.46
N LEU A 87 13.69 1.30 11.57
CA LEU A 87 13.73 -0.01 10.92
C LEU A 87 13.77 0.12 9.38
N ILE A 88 13.02 1.06 8.80
CA ILE A 88 12.94 1.22 7.34
C ILE A 88 13.95 2.24 6.78
N ARG A 89 14.62 3.03 7.62
CA ARG A 89 15.60 4.04 7.18
C ARG A 89 16.65 3.49 6.21
N PRO A 90 17.23 2.28 6.38
CA PRO A 90 18.21 1.72 5.45
C PRO A 90 17.65 1.47 4.04
N LEU A 91 16.33 1.27 3.91
CA LEU A 91 15.64 1.04 2.65
C LEU A 91 15.38 2.33 1.85
N LYS A 92 15.57 3.51 2.46
CA LYS A 92 15.35 4.82 1.85
C LYS A 92 13.97 4.92 1.16
N PRO A 93 12.85 4.70 1.88
CA PRO A 93 11.53 4.74 1.28
C PRO A 93 11.26 6.11 0.67
N ALA A 94 10.64 6.14 -0.51
CA ALA A 94 10.23 7.36 -1.18
C ALA A 94 8.97 7.98 -0.55
N ILE A 95 8.06 7.11 -0.06
CA ILE A 95 6.80 7.50 0.57
C ILE A 95 6.68 6.75 1.90
N ILE A 96 6.26 7.45 2.96
CA ILE A 96 5.94 6.82 4.25
C ILE A 96 4.53 7.25 4.67
N ALA A 97 3.65 6.26 4.82
CA ALA A 97 2.27 6.48 5.22
C ALA A 97 2.03 6.17 6.70
N VAL A 98 1.30 7.05 7.37
CA VAL A 98 0.66 6.75 8.64
C VAL A 98 -0.51 5.79 8.38
N HIS A 99 -0.65 4.76 9.23
CA HIS A 99 -1.68 3.73 9.04
C HIS A 99 -3.10 4.26 9.23
N ALA A 100 -4.04 3.68 8.50
CA ALA A 100 -5.45 4.04 8.46
C ALA A 100 -6.11 4.18 9.83
N LEU A 101 -5.87 3.27 10.78
CA LEU A 101 -6.47 3.37 12.11
C LEU A 101 -6.09 4.66 12.88
N SER A 102 -4.93 5.23 12.60
CA SER A 102 -4.54 6.52 13.19
C SER A 102 -5.12 7.68 12.39
N CYS A 103 -5.11 7.58 11.06
CA CYS A 103 -5.64 8.63 10.18
C CYS A 103 -7.16 8.77 10.33
N ASP A 104 -7.90 7.65 10.30
CA ASP A 104 -9.36 7.62 10.44
C ASP A 104 -9.82 8.04 11.86
N ALA A 105 -8.93 7.98 12.85
CA ALA A 105 -9.18 8.48 14.20
C ALA A 105 -8.73 9.95 14.41
N LEU A 106 -8.17 10.59 13.38
CA LEU A 106 -7.57 11.93 13.46
C LEU A 106 -6.61 12.06 14.65
N ASP A 107 -5.73 11.07 14.83
CA ASP A 107 -4.79 11.01 15.95
C ASP A 107 -3.96 12.30 16.02
N PRO A 108 -3.95 13.04 17.13
CA PRO A 108 -3.26 14.34 17.24
C PRO A 108 -1.73 14.25 17.05
N ARG A 109 -1.16 13.04 17.03
CA ARG A 109 0.27 12.81 16.79
C ARG A 109 0.64 12.83 15.31
N ILE A 110 -0.33 12.80 14.38
CA ILE A 110 -0.09 12.72 12.93
C ILE A 110 0.83 13.85 12.46
N GLU A 111 0.59 15.08 12.88
CA GLU A 111 1.41 16.23 12.50
C GLU A 111 2.89 16.05 12.89
N GLY A 112 3.14 15.55 14.10
CA GLY A 112 4.49 15.22 14.56
C GLY A 112 5.15 14.13 13.72
N TRP A 113 4.41 13.06 13.39
CA TRP A 113 4.89 11.97 12.54
C TRP A 113 5.19 12.42 11.10
N ILE A 114 4.38 13.33 10.55
CA ILE A 114 4.65 13.96 9.26
C ILE A 114 6.00 14.68 9.28
N GLY A 115 6.29 15.44 10.34
CA GLY A 115 7.58 16.10 10.52
C GLY A 115 8.76 15.12 10.56
N GLU A 116 8.61 13.98 11.25
CA GLU A 116 9.62 12.93 11.29
C GLU A 116 9.84 12.26 9.91
N ILE A 117 8.76 12.02 9.17
CA ILE A 117 8.83 11.49 7.80
C ILE A 117 9.58 12.46 6.87
N ARG A 118 9.26 13.75 6.93
CA ARG A 118 9.98 14.79 6.18
C ARG A 118 11.46 14.85 6.53
N ALA A 119 11.80 14.72 7.80
CA ALA A 119 13.19 14.71 8.26
C ALA A 119 14.00 13.51 7.70
N LEU A 120 13.34 12.41 7.32
CA LEU A 120 13.95 11.29 6.60
C LEU A 120 14.13 11.55 5.10
N GLY A 121 13.54 12.61 4.54
CA GLY A 121 13.54 12.91 3.12
C GLY A 121 12.50 12.13 2.31
N ALA A 122 11.49 11.54 2.97
CA ALA A 122 10.38 10.85 2.34
C ALA A 122 9.14 11.75 2.21
N SER A 123 8.28 11.46 1.24
CA SER A 123 6.97 12.09 1.10
C SER A 123 6.00 11.55 2.14
N PRO A 124 5.38 12.42 2.98
CA PRO A 124 4.39 11.99 3.95
C PRO A 124 3.10 11.56 3.27
N ALA A 125 2.54 10.46 3.75
CA ALA A 125 1.29 9.92 3.27
C ALA A 125 0.36 9.51 4.41
N ALA A 126 -0.93 9.44 4.13
CA ALA A 126 -1.94 8.87 5.01
C ALA A 126 -2.64 7.70 4.34
N ALA A 127 -2.74 6.57 5.04
CA ALA A 127 -3.62 5.50 4.61
C ALA A 127 -4.99 5.69 5.28
N THR A 128 -6.06 5.26 4.61
CA THR A 128 -7.43 5.31 5.17
C THR A 128 -8.24 4.08 4.82
N HIS A 129 -9.16 3.72 5.72
CA HIS A 129 -10.23 2.74 5.48
C HIS A 129 -11.58 3.42 5.29
N TYR A 130 -11.65 4.75 5.54
CA TYR A 130 -12.84 5.59 5.40
C TYR A 130 -12.58 6.76 4.44
N PRO A 131 -12.14 6.49 3.18
CA PRO A 131 -11.67 7.53 2.28
C PRO A 131 -12.68 8.65 2.04
N GLY A 132 -14.00 8.32 1.98
CA GLY A 132 -15.05 9.29 1.74
C GLY A 132 -15.26 10.32 2.86
N ALA A 133 -14.63 10.13 4.02
CA ALA A 133 -14.65 11.09 5.13
C ALA A 133 -13.24 11.56 5.49
N THR A 134 -12.32 10.63 5.73
CA THR A 134 -10.97 10.92 6.26
C THR A 134 -10.14 11.81 5.32
N ILE A 135 -10.28 11.68 4.00
CA ILE A 135 -9.52 12.50 3.04
C ILE A 135 -9.91 13.99 3.21
N GLU A 136 -11.22 14.29 3.21
CA GLU A 136 -11.71 15.66 3.40
C GLU A 136 -11.28 16.23 4.75
N GLU A 137 -11.41 15.45 5.83
CA GLU A 137 -11.01 15.85 7.18
C GLU A 137 -9.51 16.16 7.32
N LEU A 138 -8.65 15.36 6.69
CA LEU A 138 -7.20 15.59 6.71
C LEU A 138 -6.76 16.74 5.81
N ASP A 139 -7.43 16.93 4.65
CA ASP A 139 -7.21 18.08 3.78
C ASP A 139 -7.66 19.38 4.45
N ASP A 140 -8.81 19.40 5.09
CA ASP A 140 -9.33 20.55 5.87
C ASP A 140 -8.44 20.88 7.07
N ALA A 141 -7.82 19.88 7.69
CA ALA A 141 -6.84 20.09 8.76
C ALA A 141 -5.54 20.74 8.27
N GLY A 142 -5.31 20.84 6.95
CA GLY A 142 -4.13 21.46 6.35
C GLY A 142 -2.83 20.74 6.66
N LEU A 143 -2.86 19.43 6.87
CA LEU A 143 -1.67 18.62 7.14
C LEU A 143 -0.78 18.56 5.90
N ASP A 144 0.55 18.59 6.09
CA ASP A 144 1.56 18.50 5.02
C ASP A 144 1.68 17.07 4.47
N LEU A 145 0.57 16.58 3.89
CA LEU A 145 0.48 15.29 3.21
C LEU A 145 0.64 15.46 1.70
N GLU A 146 1.27 14.48 1.03
CA GLU A 146 1.41 14.46 -0.42
C GLU A 146 0.64 13.31 -1.07
N VAL A 147 0.36 12.23 -0.32
CA VAL A 147 -0.18 10.99 -0.88
C VAL A 147 -1.23 10.40 0.05
N TYR A 148 -2.32 9.90 -0.53
CA TYR A 148 -3.26 9.03 0.15
C TYR A 148 -3.16 7.58 -0.34
N LEU A 149 -3.21 6.61 0.58
CA LEU A 149 -3.42 5.20 0.28
C LEU A 149 -4.87 4.85 0.60
N ALA A 150 -5.71 4.75 -0.43
CA ALA A 150 -7.15 4.59 -0.27
C ALA A 150 -7.70 3.37 -1.04
N PRO A 151 -8.72 2.66 -0.53
CA PRO A 151 -9.43 1.65 -1.29
C PRO A 151 -10.05 2.22 -2.56
N VAL A 152 -9.75 1.61 -3.72
CA VAL A 152 -10.37 1.96 -5.01
C VAL A 152 -10.68 0.70 -5.79
N ASN A 153 -11.95 0.40 -5.99
CA ASN A 153 -12.40 -0.72 -6.81
C ASN A 153 -13.85 -0.51 -7.32
N PRO A 154 -14.27 -1.14 -8.42
CA PRO A 154 -15.57 -0.86 -9.03
C PRO A 154 -16.78 -1.39 -8.27
N VAL A 155 -16.59 -2.15 -7.19
CA VAL A 155 -17.69 -2.75 -6.40
C VAL A 155 -17.85 -2.09 -5.02
N GLY A 156 -17.10 -1.02 -4.72
CA GLY A 156 -17.21 -0.29 -3.45
C GLY A 156 -16.66 -1.05 -2.23
N TYR A 157 -15.87 -2.10 -2.44
CA TYR A 157 -15.34 -2.89 -1.32
C TYR A 157 -14.41 -2.05 -0.44
N ALA A 158 -14.78 -1.92 0.83
CA ALA A 158 -14.07 -1.11 1.84
C ALA A 158 -13.87 0.37 1.42
N MET A 159 -14.76 0.88 0.58
CA MET A 159 -14.85 2.28 0.20
C MET A 159 -15.89 2.95 1.13
N GLU A 160 -15.49 3.21 2.35
CA GLU A 160 -16.34 3.73 3.42
C GLU A 160 -16.35 5.27 3.46
N PRO A 161 -17.40 5.92 3.97
CA PRO A 161 -18.65 5.34 4.46
C PRO A 161 -19.54 4.79 3.34
N ASP A 162 -19.32 5.20 2.08
CA ASP A 162 -20.02 4.72 0.90
C ASP A 162 -19.19 4.95 -0.38
N TYR A 163 -19.63 4.34 -1.46
CA TYR A 163 -18.96 4.38 -2.76
C TYR A 163 -18.88 5.79 -3.36
N GLU A 164 -19.99 6.55 -3.30
CA GLU A 164 -20.10 7.84 -3.95
C GLU A 164 -19.27 8.91 -3.24
N SER A 165 -19.32 8.96 -1.91
CA SER A 165 -18.50 9.88 -1.11
C SER A 165 -17.01 9.58 -1.29
N THR A 166 -16.64 8.29 -1.38
CA THR A 166 -15.25 7.90 -1.66
C THR A 166 -14.79 8.43 -3.01
N LEU A 167 -15.54 8.17 -4.09
CA LEU A 167 -15.14 8.66 -5.42
C LEU A 167 -15.03 10.18 -5.46
N LYS A 168 -15.97 10.88 -4.81
CA LYS A 168 -15.93 12.34 -4.69
C LYS A 168 -14.67 12.81 -3.97
N ALA A 169 -14.32 12.21 -2.84
CA ALA A 169 -13.10 12.58 -2.08
C ALA A 169 -11.83 12.38 -2.92
N LEU A 170 -11.74 11.26 -3.68
CA LEU A 170 -10.62 10.98 -4.57
C LEU A 170 -10.52 11.96 -5.75
N GLU A 171 -11.65 12.48 -6.25
CA GLU A 171 -11.67 13.46 -7.34
C GLU A 171 -11.38 14.90 -6.87
N THR A 172 -11.65 15.22 -5.60
CA THR A 172 -11.54 16.57 -5.08
C THR A 172 -10.22 16.89 -4.41
N THR A 173 -9.53 15.90 -3.85
CA THR A 173 -8.21 16.10 -3.26
C THR A 173 -7.16 16.48 -4.30
N ASP A 174 -6.21 17.33 -3.94
CA ASP A 174 -5.06 17.69 -4.76
C ASP A 174 -3.85 16.74 -4.54
N LYS A 175 -3.99 15.74 -3.68
CA LYS A 175 -2.94 14.78 -3.33
C LYS A 175 -2.91 13.61 -4.31
N GLN A 176 -1.75 12.99 -4.44
CA GLN A 176 -1.62 11.76 -5.21
C GLN A 176 -2.32 10.58 -4.52
N ILE A 177 -2.88 9.68 -5.30
CA ILE A 177 -3.60 8.51 -4.79
C ILE A 177 -2.87 7.23 -5.16
N ILE A 178 -2.56 6.41 -4.17
CA ILE A 178 -2.19 5.01 -4.34
C ILE A 178 -3.43 4.16 -4.04
N ALA A 179 -4.03 3.57 -5.06
CA ALA A 179 -5.15 2.66 -4.86
C ALA A 179 -4.71 1.39 -4.11
N ILE A 180 -5.40 1.06 -3.04
CA ILE A 180 -5.28 -0.21 -2.33
C ILE A 180 -6.58 -1.01 -2.47
N LYS A 181 -6.54 -2.32 -2.17
CA LYS A 181 -7.67 -3.26 -2.30
C LYS A 181 -8.34 -3.28 -3.69
N PRO A 182 -7.58 -3.16 -4.80
CA PRO A 182 -8.14 -3.06 -6.14
C PRO A 182 -8.95 -4.31 -6.53
N LEU A 183 -8.55 -5.49 -6.06
CA LEU A 183 -9.22 -6.77 -6.32
C LEU A 183 -10.23 -7.16 -5.23
N ALA A 184 -10.69 -6.19 -4.39
CA ALA A 184 -11.67 -6.44 -3.33
C ALA A 184 -11.35 -7.69 -2.50
N ALA A 185 -10.12 -7.80 -1.98
CA ALA A 185 -9.60 -8.94 -1.21
C ALA A 185 -9.69 -10.31 -1.94
N GLY A 186 -9.65 -10.31 -3.27
CA GLY A 186 -9.73 -11.51 -4.11
C GLY A 186 -11.14 -11.87 -4.57
N HIS A 187 -12.14 -11.00 -4.34
CA HIS A 187 -13.48 -11.16 -4.90
C HIS A 187 -13.56 -10.78 -6.39
N LEU A 188 -12.62 -9.96 -6.87
CA LEU A 188 -12.52 -9.56 -8.26
C LEU A 188 -11.30 -10.19 -8.92
N LYS A 189 -11.45 -10.56 -10.19
CA LYS A 189 -10.31 -10.97 -11.03
C LYS A 189 -9.63 -9.75 -11.62
N PRO A 190 -8.30 -9.81 -11.86
CA PRO A 190 -7.61 -8.76 -12.57
C PRO A 190 -8.07 -8.72 -14.04
N THR A 191 -8.56 -7.57 -14.48
CA THR A 191 -8.95 -7.31 -15.87
C THR A 191 -8.52 -5.93 -16.30
N GLN A 192 -8.32 -5.70 -17.59
CA GLN A 192 -7.99 -4.39 -18.11
C GLN A 192 -9.05 -3.35 -17.71
N SER A 193 -10.34 -3.67 -17.84
CA SER A 193 -11.42 -2.76 -17.46
C SER A 193 -11.42 -2.37 -15.98
N LEU A 194 -11.03 -3.29 -15.09
CA LEU A 194 -10.87 -3.00 -13.67
C LEU A 194 -9.76 -1.96 -13.45
N PHE A 195 -8.59 -2.16 -14.05
CA PHE A 195 -7.48 -1.22 -13.90
C PHE A 195 -7.75 0.11 -14.62
N THR A 196 -8.43 0.11 -15.77
CA THR A 196 -8.91 1.34 -16.42
C THR A 196 -9.85 2.14 -15.49
N PHE A 197 -10.71 1.46 -14.74
CA PHE A 197 -11.54 2.12 -13.72
C PHE A 197 -10.67 2.72 -12.61
N ILE A 198 -9.72 1.96 -12.06
CA ILE A 198 -8.85 2.42 -10.96
C ILE A 198 -8.04 3.65 -11.36
N TYR A 199 -7.43 3.64 -12.56
CA TYR A 199 -6.60 4.74 -13.06
C TYR A 199 -7.36 6.04 -13.39
N LYS A 200 -8.70 6.05 -13.29
CA LYS A 200 -9.49 7.30 -13.31
C LYS A 200 -9.40 8.05 -11.98
N TYR A 201 -9.13 7.34 -10.88
CA TYR A 201 -9.20 7.87 -9.52
C TYR A 201 -7.87 7.75 -8.76
N ALA A 202 -6.86 7.13 -9.35
CA ALA A 202 -5.59 6.89 -8.68
C ALA A 202 -4.40 6.99 -9.64
N ASP A 203 -3.31 7.56 -9.16
CA ASP A 203 -2.03 7.71 -9.88
C ASP A 203 -1.24 6.42 -9.93
N SER A 204 -1.47 5.54 -8.94
CA SER A 204 -0.79 4.26 -8.82
C SER A 204 -1.68 3.22 -8.13
N VAL A 205 -1.32 1.94 -8.28
CA VAL A 205 -2.08 0.83 -7.68
C VAL A 205 -1.16 -0.16 -6.98
N SER A 206 -1.54 -0.52 -5.75
CA SER A 206 -0.92 -1.56 -4.95
C SER A 206 -1.78 -2.82 -4.95
N VAL A 207 -1.25 -3.91 -5.51
CA VAL A 207 -1.95 -5.20 -5.62
C VAL A 207 -1.27 -6.23 -4.72
N GLY A 208 -2.05 -6.83 -3.81
CA GLY A 208 -1.60 -7.98 -3.03
C GLY A 208 -1.51 -9.21 -3.91
N ILE A 209 -0.32 -9.81 -4.01
CA ILE A 209 -0.03 -10.96 -4.87
C ILE A 209 0.64 -12.04 -4.03
N THR A 210 0.30 -13.30 -4.29
CA THR A 210 0.76 -14.44 -3.51
C THR A 210 1.54 -15.48 -4.31
N SER A 211 1.63 -15.33 -5.64
CA SER A 211 2.38 -16.23 -6.52
C SER A 211 2.88 -15.51 -7.78
N GLU A 212 3.90 -16.07 -8.42
CA GLU A 212 4.44 -15.54 -9.67
C GLU A 212 3.40 -15.63 -10.82
N ALA A 213 2.56 -16.66 -10.84
CA ALA A 213 1.48 -16.76 -11.82
C ALA A 213 0.44 -15.63 -11.67
N GLU A 214 0.09 -15.26 -10.44
CA GLU A 214 -0.76 -14.08 -10.18
C GLU A 214 -0.08 -12.77 -10.61
N MET A 215 1.26 -12.67 -10.49
CA MET A 215 2.01 -11.50 -10.96
C MET A 215 1.91 -11.35 -12.47
N GLU A 216 2.17 -12.42 -13.20
CA GLU A 216 2.16 -12.43 -14.67
C GLU A 216 0.80 -11.97 -15.19
N GLU A 217 -0.29 -12.59 -14.69
CA GLU A 217 -1.65 -12.22 -15.07
C GLU A 217 -1.97 -10.76 -14.71
N THR A 218 -1.71 -10.37 -13.46
CA THR A 218 -2.12 -9.05 -12.94
C THR A 218 -1.32 -7.92 -13.57
N TYR A 219 0.00 -8.08 -13.69
CA TYR A 219 0.86 -7.01 -14.23
C TYR A 219 0.63 -6.78 -15.71
N ALA A 220 0.33 -7.85 -16.49
CA ALA A 220 0.00 -7.72 -17.90
C ALA A 220 -1.24 -6.82 -18.09
N VAL A 221 -2.37 -7.18 -17.47
CA VAL A 221 -3.62 -6.42 -17.64
C VAL A 221 -3.57 -5.03 -17.02
N ALA A 222 -2.78 -4.82 -15.95
CA ALA A 222 -2.59 -3.51 -15.37
C ALA A 222 -1.80 -2.56 -16.28
N ARG A 223 -0.77 -3.08 -17.00
CA ARG A 223 -0.04 -2.31 -18.01
C ARG A 223 -0.89 -1.99 -19.22
N ASP A 224 -1.68 -2.96 -19.71
CA ASP A 224 -2.55 -2.78 -20.87
C ASP A 224 -3.62 -1.69 -20.61
N ALA A 225 -3.95 -1.45 -19.35
CA ALA A 225 -4.90 -0.40 -18.96
C ALA A 225 -4.31 1.01 -18.94
N LEU A 226 -2.97 1.17 -19.06
CA LEU A 226 -2.28 2.47 -19.10
C LEU A 226 -2.15 3.03 -20.53
N ILE A 227 -2.46 2.21 -21.54
CA ILE A 227 -2.40 2.56 -22.98
C ILE A 227 -3.79 3.01 -23.46
#